data_a3587d2b4c52e961a36340fa85fc2e3a
#
_entry.id   a3587d2b4c52e961a36340fa85fc2e3a
#
_cell.length_a   1.000
_cell.length_b   1.000
_cell.length_c   1.000
_cell.angle_alpha   90.00
_cell.angle_beta   90.00
_cell.angle_gamma   90.00
#
_symmetry.space_group_name_H-M   'P 1'
#
loop_
_entity.id
_entity.type
_entity.pdbx_description
1 polymer ?
#
loop_
_entity_poly.entity_id
_entity_poly.type
_entity_poly.pdbx_seq_one_letter_code
_entity_poly.pdbx_strand_id
1 'polypeptide(L)'
;MTKVCLKSLFFNHSLTGKALLILILIFSFFPEVINAQKPFKIVIDAGHGGKDPGRPNKSGIKEKDIVLNIALDLGAKLQNSGNEVIYTRDKDIFLSLRQRARIANEADADLFISIHCNAFHDHRVYGSETFVYGLHVSKANFEVALKENEVIFLEDDYEEN
;
A
#
# COMPACT_ATOMS: atom_id res chain seq x y z
N MET A 1 -13.41 -39.68 77.08
CA MET A 1 -14.37 -38.86 76.30
C MET A 1 -13.67 -37.58 75.89
N THR A 2 -13.11 -37.54 74.69
CA THR A 2 -12.38 -36.37 74.20
C THR A 2 -13.24 -35.68 73.16
N LYS A 3 -13.75 -34.49 73.45
CA LYS A 3 -14.51 -33.69 72.52
C LYS A 3 -13.54 -32.95 71.61
N VAL A 4 -13.49 -33.31 70.30
CA VAL A 4 -12.80 -32.56 69.26
C VAL A 4 -13.71 -31.41 68.83
N CYS A 5 -13.25 -30.17 69.12
CA CYS A 5 -13.95 -28.95 68.68
C CYS A 5 -13.51 -28.61 67.27
N LEU A 6 -14.33 -28.89 66.28
CA LEU A 6 -14.07 -28.47 64.89
C LEU A 6 -14.41 -26.98 64.78
N LYS A 7 -13.41 -26.08 64.82
CA LYS A 7 -13.59 -24.70 64.42
C LYS A 7 -13.80 -24.66 62.89
N SER A 8 -15.01 -24.33 62.48
CA SER A 8 -15.33 -24.05 61.09
C SER A 8 -14.57 -22.82 60.62
N LEU A 9 -13.66 -23.02 59.71
CA LEU A 9 -13.05 -21.92 58.94
C LEU A 9 -14.13 -21.37 57.99
N PHE A 10 -14.86 -20.36 58.47
CA PHE A 10 -15.66 -19.54 57.54
C PHE A 10 -14.67 -18.68 56.75
N PHE A 11 -14.28 -19.19 55.61
CA PHE A 11 -13.57 -18.40 54.62
C PHE A 11 -14.57 -17.35 54.07
N ASN A 12 -14.25 -16.10 54.31
CA ASN A 12 -15.17 -15.00 54.00
C ASN A 12 -15.22 -14.76 52.48
N HIS A 13 -15.97 -15.62 51.75
CA HIS A 13 -16.16 -15.58 50.32
C HIS A 13 -16.73 -14.26 49.76
N SER A 14 -17.23 -13.41 50.65
CA SER A 14 -17.81 -12.12 50.28
C SER A 14 -16.77 -11.06 49.89
N LEU A 15 -15.58 -11.08 50.50
CA LEU A 15 -14.55 -10.07 50.19
C LEU A 15 -13.78 -10.37 48.89
N THR A 16 -13.48 -11.64 48.65
CA THR A 16 -12.82 -12.10 47.42
C THR A 16 -13.70 -11.93 46.20
N GLY A 17 -14.99 -12.22 46.29
CA GLY A 17 -15.96 -12.00 45.24
C GLY A 17 -16.13 -10.54 44.85
N LYS A 18 -16.20 -9.66 45.86
CA LYS A 18 -16.30 -8.20 45.64
C LYS A 18 -15.01 -7.63 45.03
N ALA A 19 -13.84 -8.09 45.49
CA ALA A 19 -12.56 -7.69 44.94
C ALA A 19 -12.41 -8.12 43.47
N LEU A 20 -12.84 -9.35 43.11
CA LEU A 20 -12.82 -9.86 41.74
C LEU A 20 -13.76 -9.06 40.83
N LEU A 21 -14.95 -8.71 41.31
CA LEU A 21 -15.95 -7.93 40.57
C LEU A 21 -15.44 -6.49 40.35
N ILE A 22 -14.77 -5.88 41.32
CA ILE A 22 -14.14 -4.57 41.17
C ILE A 22 -12.98 -4.65 40.15
N LEU A 23 -12.19 -5.72 40.15
CA LEU A 23 -11.11 -5.92 39.18
C LEU A 23 -11.61 -6.03 37.77
N ILE A 24 -12.71 -6.80 37.55
CA ILE A 24 -13.37 -6.96 36.25
C ILE A 24 -13.97 -5.61 35.79
N LEU A 25 -14.60 -4.85 36.69
CA LEU A 25 -15.11 -3.52 36.40
C LEU A 25 -14.00 -2.54 36.03
N ILE A 26 -12.87 -2.55 36.75
CA ILE A 26 -11.70 -1.73 36.41
C ILE A 26 -11.15 -2.12 35.03
N PHE A 27 -11.04 -3.40 34.71
CA PHE A 27 -10.58 -3.86 33.39
C PHE A 27 -11.56 -3.52 32.26
N SER A 28 -12.87 -3.48 32.52
CA SER A 28 -13.87 -3.07 31.52
C SER A 28 -13.91 -1.55 31.30
N PHE A 29 -13.36 -0.75 32.22
CA PHE A 29 -13.23 0.71 32.07
C PHE A 29 -11.89 1.14 31.45
N PHE A 30 -10.93 0.22 31.26
CA PHE A 30 -9.85 0.51 30.35
C PHE A 30 -10.32 0.13 28.95
N PRO A 31 -10.84 1.09 28.14
CA PRO A 31 -10.95 0.82 26.72
C PRO A 31 -9.51 0.44 26.32
N GLU A 32 -9.35 -0.77 25.77
CA GLU A 32 -8.16 -1.03 24.99
C GLU A 32 -8.06 0.15 24.04
N VAL A 33 -7.04 0.98 24.24
CA VAL A 33 -6.62 1.93 23.23
C VAL A 33 -6.09 1.04 22.13
N ILE A 34 -7.03 0.45 21.37
CA ILE A 34 -6.74 -0.11 20.07
C ILE A 34 -6.15 1.08 19.33
N ASN A 35 -4.85 1.13 19.29
CA ASN A 35 -4.12 2.06 18.47
C ASN A 35 -4.46 1.61 17.04
N ALA A 36 -5.63 2.02 16.55
CA ALA A 36 -6.01 1.88 15.17
C ALA A 36 -4.99 2.73 14.41
N GLN A 37 -3.88 2.11 14.01
CA GLN A 37 -2.95 2.76 13.12
C GLN A 37 -3.78 3.26 11.94
N LYS A 38 -3.68 4.57 11.68
CA LYS A 38 -4.31 5.16 10.50
C LYS A 38 -3.91 4.28 9.29
N PRO A 39 -4.87 3.83 8.49
CA PRO A 39 -4.55 3.07 7.28
C PRO A 39 -3.47 3.80 6.47
N PHE A 40 -2.44 3.08 6.07
CA PHE A 40 -1.39 3.64 5.23
C PHE A 40 -1.98 3.89 3.85
N LYS A 41 -1.90 5.13 3.36
CA LYS A 41 -2.51 5.54 2.11
C LYS A 41 -1.52 5.39 0.96
N ILE A 42 -1.85 4.55 -0.01
CA ILE A 42 -0.98 4.18 -1.11
C ILE A 42 -1.63 4.58 -2.42
N VAL A 43 -0.93 5.36 -3.23
CA VAL A 43 -1.32 5.58 -4.63
C VAL A 43 -0.54 4.60 -5.52
N ILE A 44 -1.29 3.82 -6.30
CA ILE A 44 -0.71 2.91 -7.30
C ILE A 44 -0.91 3.52 -8.68
N ASP A 45 0.20 3.74 -9.36
CA ASP A 45 0.24 4.25 -10.71
C ASP A 45 0.53 3.11 -11.69
N ALA A 46 -0.45 2.77 -12.51
CA ALA A 46 -0.24 1.90 -13.64
C ALA A 46 0.27 2.73 -14.81
N GLY A 47 1.54 2.58 -15.17
CA GLY A 47 2.16 3.33 -16.25
C GLY A 47 1.40 3.26 -17.57
N HIS A 48 1.61 4.22 -18.47
CA HIS A 48 0.97 4.26 -19.78
C HIS A 48 -0.57 4.31 -19.73
N GLY A 49 -1.25 3.97 -20.83
CA GLY A 49 -2.72 3.91 -20.91
C GLY A 49 -3.31 4.73 -22.05
N GLY A 50 -4.49 4.37 -22.52
CA GLY A 50 -5.19 5.03 -23.63
C GLY A 50 -4.36 5.08 -24.90
N LYS A 51 -4.01 6.29 -25.36
CA LYS A 51 -3.20 6.54 -26.56
C LYS A 51 -1.73 6.12 -26.42
N ASP A 52 -1.25 5.93 -25.17
CA ASP A 52 0.10 5.47 -24.88
C ASP A 52 0.09 3.95 -24.60
N PRO A 53 0.58 3.12 -25.53
CA PRO A 53 0.60 1.67 -25.32
C PRO A 53 1.75 1.19 -24.41
N GLY A 54 2.70 2.05 -24.07
CA GLY A 54 3.99 1.67 -23.53
C GLY A 54 4.87 1.01 -24.59
N ARG A 55 5.83 0.20 -24.16
CA ARG A 55 6.74 -0.44 -25.10
C ARG A 55 6.03 -1.47 -25.97
N PRO A 56 6.20 -1.35 -27.29
CA PRO A 56 5.71 -2.38 -28.21
C PRO A 56 6.59 -3.64 -28.08
N ASN A 57 5.95 -4.80 -28.04
CA ASN A 57 6.63 -6.07 -28.17
C ASN A 57 6.24 -6.79 -29.47
N LYS A 58 7.04 -7.79 -29.86
CA LYS A 58 6.81 -8.56 -31.10
C LYS A 58 5.56 -9.43 -31.03
N SER A 59 5.03 -9.73 -29.85
CA SER A 59 3.81 -10.54 -29.65
C SER A 59 2.52 -9.72 -29.65
N GLY A 60 2.60 -8.39 -29.79
CA GLY A 60 1.44 -7.51 -29.79
C GLY A 60 0.86 -7.23 -28.39
N ILE A 61 1.45 -7.77 -27.34
CA ILE A 61 1.06 -7.47 -25.97
C ILE A 61 1.54 -6.06 -25.63
N LYS A 62 0.66 -5.24 -25.09
CA LYS A 62 0.96 -3.85 -24.72
C LYS A 62 1.32 -3.76 -23.25
N GLU A 63 2.33 -2.98 -22.94
CA GLU A 63 2.77 -2.74 -21.56
C GLU A 63 1.62 -2.22 -20.70
N LYS A 64 0.85 -1.25 -21.19
CA LYS A 64 -0.27 -0.66 -20.49
C LYS A 64 -1.28 -1.67 -19.92
N ASP A 65 -1.48 -2.80 -20.62
CA ASP A 65 -2.42 -3.85 -20.21
C ASP A 65 -1.82 -4.72 -19.09
N ILE A 66 -0.52 -5.02 -19.20
CA ILE A 66 0.21 -5.79 -18.17
C ILE A 66 0.26 -5.02 -16.86
N VAL A 67 0.71 -3.76 -16.91
CA VAL A 67 0.89 -2.95 -15.70
C VAL A 67 -0.43 -2.63 -15.03
N LEU A 68 -1.52 -2.48 -15.80
CA LEU A 68 -2.85 -2.30 -15.25
C LEU A 68 -3.30 -3.53 -14.43
N ASN A 69 -3.14 -4.72 -14.99
CA ASN A 69 -3.49 -5.96 -14.29
C ASN A 69 -2.67 -6.13 -13.00
N ILE A 70 -1.35 -5.88 -13.08
CA ILE A 70 -0.48 -5.95 -11.89
C ILE A 70 -0.89 -4.91 -10.84
N ALA A 71 -1.21 -3.68 -11.25
CA ALA A 71 -1.65 -2.62 -10.35
C ALA A 71 -2.93 -2.99 -9.61
N LEU A 72 -3.93 -3.52 -10.32
CA LEU A 72 -5.20 -3.95 -9.74
C LEU A 72 -5.03 -5.11 -8.76
N ASP A 73 -4.22 -6.12 -9.12
CA ASP A 73 -3.93 -7.26 -8.24
C ASP A 73 -3.16 -6.84 -6.99
N LEU A 74 -2.17 -5.96 -7.14
CA LEU A 74 -1.41 -5.41 -6.02
C LEU A 74 -2.32 -4.61 -5.08
N GLY A 75 -3.15 -3.74 -5.65
CA GLY A 75 -4.03 -2.90 -4.86
C GLY A 75 -5.06 -3.71 -4.08
N ALA A 76 -5.64 -4.76 -4.68
CA ALA A 76 -6.55 -5.66 -3.98
C ALA A 76 -5.86 -6.34 -2.78
N LYS A 77 -4.61 -6.77 -2.92
CA LYS A 77 -3.83 -7.36 -1.83
C LYS A 77 -3.54 -6.34 -0.72
N LEU A 78 -3.18 -5.12 -1.08
CA LEU A 78 -2.89 -4.05 -0.11
C LEU A 78 -4.16 -3.62 0.65
N GLN A 79 -5.31 -3.52 -0.04
CA GLN A 79 -6.60 -3.25 0.60
C GLN A 79 -6.99 -4.35 1.59
N ASN A 80 -6.81 -5.62 1.21
CA ASN A 80 -7.07 -6.75 2.10
C ASN A 80 -6.13 -6.77 3.34
N SER A 81 -5.00 -6.09 3.26
CA SER A 81 -4.06 -5.89 4.37
C SER A 81 -4.37 -4.65 5.22
N GLY A 82 -5.52 -3.99 4.99
CA GLY A 82 -5.97 -2.85 5.77
C GLY A 82 -5.44 -1.49 5.32
N ASN A 83 -4.82 -1.39 4.14
CA ASN A 83 -4.37 -0.12 3.59
C ASN A 83 -5.46 0.58 2.78
N GLU A 84 -5.40 1.91 2.71
CA GLU A 84 -6.18 2.71 1.77
C GLU A 84 -5.43 2.75 0.42
N VAL A 85 -6.08 2.30 -0.67
CA VAL A 85 -5.47 2.26 -2.00
C VAL A 85 -6.23 3.14 -2.96
N ILE A 86 -5.50 4.01 -3.65
CA ILE A 86 -6.00 4.88 -4.71
C ILE A 86 -5.22 4.54 -5.98
N TYR A 87 -5.91 4.41 -7.10
CA TYR A 87 -5.27 4.18 -8.39
C TYR A 87 -5.21 5.47 -9.18
N THR A 88 -4.10 5.72 -9.89
CA THR A 88 -4.07 6.80 -10.88
C THR A 88 -5.04 6.49 -12.02
N ARG A 89 -5.08 5.22 -12.44
CA ARG A 89 -6.09 4.67 -13.36
C ARG A 89 -6.45 3.24 -13.00
N ASP A 90 -7.70 2.88 -13.19
CA ASP A 90 -8.27 1.54 -12.99
C ASP A 90 -8.80 0.93 -14.30
N LYS A 91 -8.59 1.63 -15.41
CA LYS A 91 -9.00 1.25 -16.76
C LYS A 91 -8.04 1.80 -17.81
N ASP A 92 -8.25 1.44 -19.08
CA ASP A 92 -7.41 1.89 -20.18
C ASP A 92 -7.73 3.34 -20.60
N ILE A 93 -7.19 4.31 -19.84
CA ILE A 93 -7.24 5.74 -20.12
C ILE A 93 -5.84 6.34 -20.11
N PHE A 94 -5.64 7.39 -20.89
CA PHE A 94 -4.41 8.17 -20.87
C PHE A 94 -4.43 9.17 -19.71
N LEU A 95 -3.31 9.28 -19.00
CA LEU A 95 -3.05 10.31 -18.01
C LEU A 95 -1.68 10.90 -18.25
N SER A 96 -1.59 12.22 -18.23
CA SER A 96 -0.31 12.93 -18.30
C SER A 96 0.51 12.70 -17.04
N LEU A 97 1.83 12.91 -17.10
CA LEU A 97 2.72 12.79 -15.94
C LEU A 97 2.27 13.73 -14.80
N ARG A 98 1.86 14.96 -15.15
CA ARG A 98 1.34 15.93 -14.20
C ARG A 98 0.06 15.47 -13.51
N GLN A 99 -0.86 14.82 -14.23
CA GLN A 99 -2.09 14.28 -13.66
C GLN A 99 -1.81 13.17 -12.66
N ARG A 100 -0.86 12.28 -12.93
CA ARG A 100 -0.44 11.21 -12.03
C ARG A 100 0.12 11.77 -10.71
N ALA A 101 1.05 12.72 -10.82
CA ALA A 101 1.61 13.42 -9.66
C ALA A 101 0.54 14.17 -8.85
N ARG A 102 -0.41 14.84 -9.54
CA ARG A 102 -1.50 15.55 -8.90
C ARG A 102 -2.39 14.61 -8.09
N ILE A 103 -2.78 13.47 -8.63
CA ILE A 103 -3.60 12.48 -7.92
C ILE A 103 -2.92 12.05 -6.61
N ALA A 104 -1.60 11.79 -6.65
CA ALA A 104 -0.86 11.41 -5.46
C ALA A 104 -0.79 12.51 -4.41
N ASN A 105 -0.56 13.75 -4.85
CA ASN A 105 -0.45 14.91 -3.96
C ASN A 105 -1.81 15.30 -3.36
N GLU A 106 -2.88 15.31 -4.16
CA GLU A 106 -4.23 15.61 -3.67
C GLU A 106 -4.75 14.54 -2.71
N ALA A 107 -4.32 13.28 -2.88
CA ALA A 107 -4.63 12.21 -1.97
C ALA A 107 -3.90 12.32 -0.63
N ASP A 108 -2.87 13.15 -0.50
CA ASP A 108 -1.96 13.16 0.64
C ASP A 108 -1.45 11.73 0.93
N ALA A 109 -0.88 11.11 -0.09
CA ALA A 109 -0.46 9.72 -0.05
C ALA A 109 0.82 9.53 0.76
N ASP A 110 0.85 8.49 1.58
CA ASP A 110 2.04 8.09 2.33
C ASP A 110 3.07 7.41 1.42
N LEU A 111 2.60 6.79 0.31
CA LEU A 111 3.45 6.09 -0.66
C LEU A 111 2.86 6.19 -2.06
N PHE A 112 3.72 6.46 -3.04
CA PHE A 112 3.42 6.38 -4.47
C PHE A 112 4.21 5.22 -5.08
N ILE A 113 3.51 4.31 -5.76
CA ILE A 113 4.10 3.14 -6.44
C ILE A 113 3.76 3.23 -7.92
N SER A 114 4.74 3.46 -8.77
CA SER A 114 4.55 3.40 -10.23
C SER A 114 5.06 2.06 -10.78
N ILE A 115 4.28 1.46 -11.67
CA ILE A 115 4.51 0.12 -12.22
C ILE A 115 4.70 0.24 -13.73
N HIS A 116 5.87 -0.21 -14.19
CA HIS A 116 6.29 -0.23 -15.59
C HIS A 116 6.91 -1.58 -15.98
N CYS A 117 7.04 -1.83 -17.28
CA CYS A 117 7.78 -2.97 -17.81
C CYS A 117 9.06 -2.46 -18.47
N ASN A 118 10.18 -2.50 -17.77
CA ASN A 118 11.46 -2.14 -18.34
C ASN A 118 11.81 -3.10 -19.50
N ALA A 119 12.46 -2.58 -20.54
CA ALA A 119 13.02 -3.41 -21.58
C ALA A 119 14.53 -3.36 -21.56
N PHE A 120 15.14 -4.51 -21.78
CA PHE A 120 16.57 -4.65 -21.91
C PHE A 120 16.91 -5.24 -23.29
N HIS A 121 18.08 -4.90 -23.83
CA HIS A 121 18.50 -5.34 -25.18
C HIS A 121 18.85 -6.83 -25.21
N ASP A 122 19.25 -7.43 -24.09
CA ASP A 122 19.57 -8.86 -23.98
C ASP A 122 18.38 -9.62 -23.37
N HIS A 123 17.74 -10.45 -24.19
CA HIS A 123 16.56 -11.25 -23.76
C HIS A 123 16.86 -12.31 -22.70
N ARG A 124 18.12 -12.54 -22.37
CA ARG A 124 18.51 -13.43 -21.26
C ARG A 124 18.40 -12.74 -19.91
N VAL A 125 18.32 -11.41 -19.89
CA VAL A 125 18.11 -10.63 -18.67
C VAL A 125 16.61 -10.57 -18.40
N TYR A 126 16.23 -11.08 -17.25
CA TYR A 126 14.86 -11.06 -16.74
C TYR A 126 14.86 -10.86 -15.24
N GLY A 127 13.75 -10.37 -14.70
CA GLY A 127 13.60 -10.12 -13.28
C GLY A 127 12.77 -8.87 -13.02
N SER A 128 12.75 -8.45 -11.77
CA SER A 128 12.13 -7.20 -11.33
C SER A 128 13.17 -6.31 -10.67
N GLU A 129 13.02 -5.02 -10.86
CA GLU A 129 13.82 -3.99 -10.21
C GLU A 129 12.91 -3.03 -9.47
N THR A 130 13.39 -2.50 -8.34
CA THR A 130 12.69 -1.47 -7.59
C THR A 130 13.58 -0.25 -7.48
N PHE A 131 13.08 0.88 -7.97
CA PHE A 131 13.75 2.17 -7.88
C PHE A 131 13.08 2.98 -6.75
N VAL A 132 13.91 3.47 -5.83
CA VAL A 132 13.44 4.33 -4.73
C VAL A 132 13.97 5.73 -4.98
N TYR A 133 13.07 6.73 -4.96
CA TYR A 133 13.48 8.12 -5.03
C TYR A 133 14.25 8.52 -3.76
N GLY A 134 15.43 9.09 -3.93
CA GLY A 134 16.30 9.49 -2.82
C GLY A 134 17.56 10.22 -3.27
N LEU A 135 18.39 10.61 -2.30
CA LEU A 135 19.62 11.40 -2.53
C LEU A 135 20.69 10.65 -3.35
N HIS A 136 20.58 9.35 -3.51
CA HIS A 136 21.56 8.51 -4.21
C HIS A 136 20.93 7.86 -5.45
N VAL A 137 20.47 8.69 -6.39
CA VAL A 137 19.99 8.18 -7.68
C VAL A 137 21.20 7.70 -8.49
N SER A 138 21.25 6.41 -8.81
CA SER A 138 22.28 5.90 -9.71
C SER A 138 22.03 6.42 -11.14
N LYS A 139 23.10 6.51 -11.96
CA LYS A 139 22.97 6.89 -13.37
C LYS A 139 21.98 5.97 -14.11
N ALA A 140 22.00 4.67 -13.81
CA ALA A 140 21.07 3.69 -14.40
C ALA A 140 19.61 3.99 -14.03
N ASN A 141 19.33 4.34 -12.79
CA ASN A 141 17.98 4.71 -12.34
C ASN A 141 17.49 5.97 -13.05
N PHE A 142 18.39 6.94 -13.24
CA PHE A 142 18.06 8.17 -13.95
C PHE A 142 17.75 7.92 -15.43
N GLU A 143 18.53 7.06 -16.11
CA GLU A 143 18.29 6.67 -17.50
C GLU A 143 16.94 5.96 -17.68
N VAL A 144 16.53 5.09 -16.74
CA VAL A 144 15.21 4.46 -16.73
C VAL A 144 14.12 5.52 -16.57
N ALA A 145 14.25 6.42 -15.58
CA ALA A 145 13.28 7.47 -15.35
C ALA A 145 13.12 8.39 -16.57
N LEU A 146 14.21 8.78 -17.24
CA LEU A 146 14.15 9.57 -18.48
C LEU A 146 13.35 8.86 -19.55
N LYS A 147 13.56 7.55 -19.71
CA LYS A 147 12.92 6.76 -20.75
C LYS A 147 11.43 6.57 -20.50
N GLU A 148 11.04 6.34 -19.26
CA GLU A 148 9.61 6.23 -18.89
C GLU A 148 8.90 7.59 -18.99
N ASN A 149 9.64 8.69 -18.82
CA ASN A 149 9.11 10.05 -18.97
C ASN A 149 9.03 10.53 -20.44
N GLU A 150 9.52 9.77 -21.41
CA GLU A 150 9.35 10.10 -22.85
C GLU A 150 7.86 10.21 -23.25
N VAL A 151 6.95 9.69 -22.45
CA VAL A 151 5.50 9.86 -22.63
C VAL A 151 5.06 11.33 -22.65
N ILE A 152 5.88 12.27 -22.12
CA ILE A 152 5.62 13.70 -22.18
C ILE A 152 5.39 14.19 -23.61
N PHE A 153 6.07 13.61 -24.60
CA PHE A 153 5.88 13.97 -26.01
C PHE A 153 4.51 13.56 -26.58
N LEU A 154 3.73 12.78 -25.84
CA LEU A 154 2.33 12.43 -26.19
C LEU A 154 1.32 13.35 -25.50
N GLU A 155 1.78 14.26 -24.62
CA GLU A 155 0.93 15.24 -23.96
C GLU A 155 0.64 16.40 -24.92
N ASP A 156 -0.60 16.92 -24.89
CA ASP A 156 -1.02 17.93 -25.84
C ASP A 156 -0.39 19.31 -25.53
N ASP A 157 0.14 19.49 -24.32
CA ASP A 157 0.74 20.70 -23.76
C ASP A 157 2.24 20.53 -23.41
N TYR A 158 2.93 19.56 -24.04
CA TYR A 158 4.30 19.22 -23.65
C TYR A 158 5.29 20.38 -23.85
N GLU A 159 5.03 21.31 -24.78
CA GLU A 159 5.86 22.49 -25.00
C GLU A 159 5.74 23.54 -23.89
N GLU A 160 4.68 23.46 -23.07
CA GLU A 160 4.41 24.38 -21.96
C GLU A 160 4.91 23.84 -20.60
N ASN A 161 5.33 22.58 -20.55
CA ASN A 161 5.82 21.88 -19.37
C ASN A 161 7.33 21.70 -19.41
#